data_3810c5aff899636106a43a3b79419855
#
_entry.id   3810c5aff899636106a43a3b79419855
#
_cell.length_a   1.000
_cell.length_b   1.000
_cell.length_c   1.000
_cell.angle_alpha   90.00
_cell.angle_beta   90.00
_cell.angle_gamma   90.00
#
_symmetry.space_group_name_H-M   'P 1'
#
loop_
_entity.id
_entity.type
_entity.pdbx_description
1 polymer ?
#
loop_
_entity_poly.entity_id
_entity_poly.type
_entity_poly.pdbx_seq_one_letter_code
_entity_poly.pdbx_strand_id
1 'polypeptide(L)'
;MFNKKLYYMFVFTKLKVMENLNETTIQKVTFAPEAKEHYNEILTKEALDFLVQLHEKFNGKRLELLKRRVEQQSYFDKGNSPEFPIETASVRENNWTAAPLPEDLLDRRVEITGPVERKMIINALNSGAKVFMADFEDSNSPSWSNVMEGQQNLIDAINKTISFTNENGKKYQLNEQVATIIIRPRGLHLNDKNILIDGKEISGSLVDFGLYFFHNVKQLLSNKSGPYFYLPKLEHYMEARWWNEV
;
A
#
# COMPACT_ATOMS: atom_id res chain seq x y z
N MET A 1 26.09 0.25 -6.93
CA MET A 1 25.38 1.03 -7.96
C MET A 1 24.04 0.35 -8.23
N PHE A 2 23.01 0.68 -7.47
CA PHE A 2 21.65 0.18 -7.72
C PHE A 2 21.17 0.88 -8.99
N ASN A 3 21.07 0.12 -10.06
CA ASN A 3 20.85 0.63 -11.40
C ASN A 3 19.39 1.11 -11.49
N LYS A 4 19.16 2.40 -11.78
CA LYS A 4 17.84 2.93 -12.16
C LYS A 4 17.12 1.96 -13.14
N LYS A 5 17.91 1.29 -13.97
CA LYS A 5 17.48 0.22 -14.89
C LYS A 5 16.90 -1.01 -14.15
N LEU A 6 17.42 -1.36 -12.95
CA LEU A 6 16.90 -2.49 -12.14
C LEU A 6 15.56 -2.14 -11.46
N TYR A 7 15.41 -0.92 -10.94
CA TYR A 7 14.15 -0.44 -10.38
C TYR A 7 13.04 -0.38 -11.44
N TYR A 8 13.33 0.24 -12.59
CA TYR A 8 12.40 0.26 -13.71
C TYR A 8 12.13 -1.17 -14.25
N MET A 9 13.14 -2.03 -14.32
CA MET A 9 13.00 -3.41 -14.77
C MET A 9 12.12 -4.22 -13.81
N PHE A 10 12.23 -4.01 -12.50
CA PHE A 10 11.39 -4.65 -11.49
C PHE A 10 9.93 -4.19 -11.59
N VAL A 11 9.69 -2.90 -11.72
CA VAL A 11 8.36 -2.34 -11.95
C VAL A 11 7.78 -2.80 -13.28
N PHE A 12 8.56 -2.81 -14.38
CA PHE A 12 8.14 -3.29 -15.69
C PHE A 12 7.90 -4.81 -15.71
N THR A 13 8.65 -5.61 -14.95
CA THR A 13 8.42 -7.06 -14.85
C THR A 13 7.12 -7.34 -14.10
N LYS A 14 6.82 -6.61 -13.03
CA LYS A 14 5.53 -6.71 -12.34
C LYS A 14 4.37 -6.19 -13.19
N LEU A 15 4.55 -5.15 -14.00
CA LEU A 15 3.56 -4.69 -14.98
C LEU A 15 3.27 -5.74 -16.08
N LYS A 16 4.29 -6.49 -16.54
CA LYS A 16 4.11 -7.59 -17.50
C LYS A 16 3.32 -8.78 -16.94
N VAL A 17 3.42 -9.05 -15.63
CA VAL A 17 2.60 -10.07 -14.96
C VAL A 17 1.12 -9.69 -14.98
N MET A 18 0.79 -8.40 -15.00
CA MET A 18 -0.59 -7.89 -15.07
C MET A 18 -1.24 -8.07 -16.46
N GLU A 19 -0.47 -8.37 -17.51
CA GLU A 19 -0.99 -8.52 -18.89
C GLU A 19 -1.42 -9.97 -19.26
N ASN A 20 -1.14 -10.98 -18.39
CA ASN A 20 -1.43 -12.40 -18.65
C ASN A 20 -2.54 -12.94 -17.72
N LEU A 21 -3.73 -12.34 -17.77
CA LEU A 21 -4.83 -12.67 -16.87
C LEU A 21 -5.83 -13.67 -17.48
N ASN A 22 -6.11 -14.77 -16.78
CA ASN A 22 -7.01 -15.84 -17.20
C ASN A 22 -8.44 -15.67 -16.66
N GLU A 23 -9.45 -16.07 -17.44
CA GLU A 23 -10.89 -15.99 -17.09
C GLU A 23 -11.30 -16.76 -15.82
N THR A 24 -10.50 -17.73 -15.40
CA THR A 24 -10.77 -18.64 -14.26
C THR A 24 -10.65 -17.95 -12.89
N THR A 25 -10.02 -16.80 -12.80
CA THR A 25 -9.62 -16.20 -11.52
C THR A 25 -10.78 -15.46 -10.84
N ILE A 26 -11.70 -14.85 -11.61
CA ILE A 26 -12.81 -14.04 -11.05
C ILE A 26 -13.86 -14.87 -10.34
N GLN A 27 -14.04 -16.13 -10.74
CA GLN A 27 -15.02 -17.03 -10.09
C GLN A 27 -14.72 -17.28 -8.61
N LYS A 28 -13.50 -16.94 -8.16
CA LYS A 28 -13.06 -17.09 -6.76
C LYS A 28 -13.43 -15.91 -5.87
N VAL A 29 -13.70 -14.74 -6.46
CA VAL A 29 -13.97 -13.53 -5.68
C VAL A 29 -15.47 -13.40 -5.40
N THR A 30 -15.80 -13.22 -4.13
CA THR A 30 -17.14 -12.88 -3.68
C THR A 30 -17.08 -11.69 -2.72
N PHE A 31 -18.18 -10.96 -2.62
CA PHE A 31 -18.29 -9.82 -1.73
C PHE A 31 -19.24 -10.13 -0.58
N ALA A 32 -18.91 -9.62 0.61
CA ALA A 32 -19.81 -9.73 1.75
C ALA A 32 -21.13 -8.96 1.50
N PRO A 33 -22.25 -9.36 2.15
CA PRO A 33 -23.55 -8.69 1.96
C PRO A 33 -23.55 -7.19 2.29
N GLU A 34 -22.64 -6.75 3.14
CA GLU A 34 -22.46 -5.36 3.53
C GLU A 34 -21.78 -4.51 2.46
N ALA A 35 -21.07 -5.13 1.52
CA ALA A 35 -20.45 -4.47 0.38
C ALA A 35 -21.48 -4.15 -0.72
N LYS A 36 -22.47 -3.30 -0.38
CA LYS A 36 -23.63 -3.03 -1.23
C LYS A 36 -23.34 -2.15 -2.43
N GLU A 37 -22.35 -1.29 -2.33
CA GLU A 37 -21.95 -0.42 -3.42
C GLU A 37 -20.90 -1.12 -4.28
N HIS A 38 -21.14 -1.10 -5.57
CA HIS A 38 -20.24 -1.71 -6.55
C HIS A 38 -19.30 -0.65 -7.12
N TYR A 39 -18.12 -0.54 -6.56
CA TYR A 39 -17.07 0.36 -7.04
C TYR A 39 -16.38 -0.21 -8.30
N ASN A 40 -17.14 -0.37 -9.39
CA ASN A 40 -16.70 -1.05 -10.60
C ASN A 40 -15.47 -0.41 -11.26
N GLU A 41 -15.27 0.89 -11.06
CA GLU A 41 -14.09 1.60 -11.58
C GLU A 41 -12.82 1.27 -10.78
N ILE A 42 -12.97 0.88 -9.52
CA ILE A 42 -11.87 0.44 -8.64
C ILE A 42 -11.69 -1.07 -8.72
N LEU A 43 -12.80 -1.81 -8.65
CA LEU A 43 -12.83 -3.27 -8.64
C LEU A 43 -13.04 -3.82 -10.05
N THR A 44 -12.21 -3.35 -10.99
CA THR A 44 -12.22 -3.90 -12.35
C THR A 44 -11.82 -5.38 -12.32
N LYS A 45 -12.16 -6.09 -13.38
CA LYS A 45 -11.76 -7.50 -13.53
C LYS A 45 -10.27 -7.68 -13.29
N GLU A 46 -9.46 -6.87 -13.93
CA GLU A 46 -8.00 -6.93 -13.89
C GLU A 46 -7.45 -6.59 -12.49
N ALA A 47 -8.06 -5.63 -11.80
CA ALA A 47 -7.70 -5.31 -10.42
C ALA A 47 -8.01 -6.46 -9.47
N LEU A 48 -9.17 -7.11 -9.62
CA LEU A 48 -9.55 -8.27 -8.84
C LEU A 48 -8.64 -9.47 -9.12
N ASP A 49 -8.30 -9.72 -10.37
CA ASP A 49 -7.34 -10.77 -10.73
C ASP A 49 -5.97 -10.52 -10.10
N PHE A 50 -5.53 -9.26 -10.05
CA PHE A 50 -4.28 -8.90 -9.37
C PHE A 50 -4.35 -9.15 -7.86
N LEU A 51 -5.47 -8.81 -7.21
CA LEU A 51 -5.68 -9.10 -5.79
C LEU A 51 -5.68 -10.62 -5.50
N VAL A 52 -6.30 -11.42 -6.36
CA VAL A 52 -6.28 -12.90 -6.24
C VAL A 52 -4.86 -13.42 -6.33
N GLN A 53 -4.07 -12.97 -7.30
CA GLN A 53 -2.67 -13.39 -7.43
C GLN A 53 -1.84 -13.01 -6.19
N LEU A 54 -2.03 -11.80 -5.64
CA LEU A 54 -1.38 -11.38 -4.40
C LEU A 54 -1.80 -12.28 -3.23
N HIS A 55 -3.09 -12.56 -3.11
CA HIS A 55 -3.61 -13.43 -2.05
C HIS A 55 -3.04 -14.85 -2.15
N GLU A 56 -3.14 -15.48 -3.31
CA GLU A 56 -2.66 -16.85 -3.51
C GLU A 56 -1.16 -16.98 -3.24
N LYS A 57 -0.38 -16.00 -3.69
CA LYS A 57 1.07 -16.05 -3.57
C LYS A 57 1.57 -15.71 -2.16
N PHE A 58 0.94 -14.77 -1.48
CA PHE A 58 1.52 -14.16 -0.29
C PHE A 58 0.74 -14.38 1.01
N ASN A 59 -0.57 -14.63 0.96
CA ASN A 59 -1.38 -14.70 2.18
C ASN A 59 -1.01 -15.89 3.08
N GLY A 60 -0.65 -17.05 2.52
CA GLY A 60 -0.21 -18.19 3.31
C GLY A 60 0.99 -17.85 4.20
N LYS A 61 2.00 -17.21 3.61
CA LYS A 61 3.20 -16.77 4.34
C LYS A 61 2.89 -15.68 5.37
N ARG A 62 1.98 -14.73 5.04
CA ARG A 62 1.50 -13.74 5.99
C ARG A 62 0.92 -14.39 7.25
N LEU A 63 0.06 -15.38 7.10
CA LEU A 63 -0.56 -16.09 8.23
C LEU A 63 0.48 -16.82 9.10
N GLU A 64 1.50 -17.43 8.49
CA GLU A 64 2.63 -18.01 9.22
C GLU A 64 3.39 -16.95 10.04
N LEU A 65 3.63 -15.77 9.47
CA LEU A 65 4.32 -14.68 10.15
C LEU A 65 3.51 -14.15 11.34
N LEU A 66 2.18 -14.01 11.19
CA LEU A 66 1.31 -13.64 12.30
C LEU A 66 1.33 -14.68 13.44
N LYS A 67 1.32 -15.97 13.12
CA LYS A 67 1.49 -17.03 14.11
C LYS A 67 2.84 -16.91 14.82
N ARG A 68 3.90 -16.60 14.07
CA ARG A 68 5.24 -16.42 14.63
C ARG A 68 5.32 -15.27 15.63
N ARG A 69 4.51 -14.22 15.52
CA ARG A 69 4.45 -13.14 16.52
C ARG A 69 4.13 -13.68 17.91
N VAL A 70 3.19 -14.62 18.02
CA VAL A 70 2.81 -15.27 19.28
C VAL A 70 3.99 -16.07 19.87
N GLU A 71 4.70 -16.80 19.03
CA GLU A 71 5.89 -17.56 19.43
C GLU A 71 7.01 -16.63 19.90
N GLN A 72 7.23 -15.52 19.19
CA GLN A 72 8.22 -14.51 19.53
C GLN A 72 7.88 -13.80 20.85
N GLN A 73 6.62 -13.45 21.07
CA GLN A 73 6.18 -12.87 22.34
C GLN A 73 6.45 -13.84 23.49
N SER A 74 6.11 -15.12 23.33
CA SER A 74 6.39 -16.14 24.34
C SER A 74 7.90 -16.32 24.62
N TYR A 75 8.76 -16.07 23.62
CA TYR A 75 10.20 -16.08 23.78
C TYR A 75 10.67 -14.88 24.64
N PHE A 76 10.13 -13.70 24.41
CA PHE A 76 10.43 -12.48 25.17
C PHE A 76 9.91 -12.55 26.60
N ASP A 77 8.71 -13.12 26.83
CA ASP A 77 8.11 -13.28 28.15
C ASP A 77 8.96 -14.17 29.07
N LYS A 78 9.84 -15.00 28.50
CA LYS A 78 10.84 -15.80 29.24
C LYS A 78 12.12 -15.04 29.58
N GLY A 79 12.16 -13.73 29.30
CA GLY A 79 13.30 -12.85 29.56
C GLY A 79 14.38 -12.83 28.47
N ASN A 80 14.11 -13.41 27.30
CA ASN A 80 15.04 -13.36 26.18
C ASN A 80 14.94 -12.00 25.45
N SER A 81 16.01 -11.62 24.75
CA SER A 81 16.07 -10.38 23.96
C SER A 81 16.11 -10.67 22.46
N PRO A 82 15.69 -9.71 21.61
CA PRO A 82 15.83 -9.85 20.18
C PRO A 82 17.32 -9.86 19.78
N GLU A 83 17.65 -10.71 18.82
CA GLU A 83 19.01 -10.84 18.29
C GLU A 83 19.03 -10.58 16.78
N PHE A 84 20.16 -10.11 16.29
CA PHE A 84 20.37 -9.99 14.84
C PHE A 84 20.53 -11.38 14.20
N PRO A 85 19.89 -11.64 13.03
CA PRO A 85 20.04 -12.92 12.35
C PRO A 85 21.51 -13.20 11.96
N ILE A 86 21.96 -14.41 12.22
CA ILE A 86 23.34 -14.84 11.89
C ILE A 86 23.55 -14.82 10.37
N GLU A 87 22.55 -15.21 9.59
CA GLU A 87 22.62 -15.24 8.12
C GLU A 87 22.85 -13.86 7.49
N THR A 88 22.59 -12.77 8.22
CA THR A 88 22.83 -11.39 7.75
C THR A 88 24.10 -10.76 8.33
N ALA A 89 24.94 -11.51 9.04
CA ALA A 89 26.17 -11.00 9.64
C ALA A 89 27.08 -10.38 8.57
N SER A 90 27.29 -11.06 7.45
CA SER A 90 28.12 -10.56 6.35
C SER A 90 27.61 -9.24 5.75
N VAL A 91 26.31 -8.99 5.75
CA VAL A 91 25.74 -7.70 5.31
C VAL A 91 26.11 -6.59 6.29
N ARG A 92 26.01 -6.85 7.60
CA ARG A 92 26.34 -5.87 8.65
C ARG A 92 27.84 -5.55 8.73
N GLU A 93 28.69 -6.53 8.40
CA GLU A 93 30.16 -6.44 8.49
C GLU A 93 30.80 -5.91 7.21
N ASN A 94 30.13 -5.97 6.08
CA ASN A 94 30.65 -5.52 4.80
C ASN A 94 30.45 -4.01 4.59
N ASN A 95 31.35 -3.43 3.78
CA ASN A 95 31.19 -2.06 3.30
C ASN A 95 30.08 -1.99 2.27
N TRP A 96 28.97 -1.36 2.63
CA TRP A 96 27.85 -1.09 1.73
C TRP A 96 27.27 0.30 1.98
N THR A 97 26.59 0.84 0.99
CA THR A 97 25.85 2.09 1.09
C THR A 97 24.41 1.88 0.64
N ALA A 98 23.49 2.60 1.27
CA ALA A 98 22.10 2.59 0.83
C ALA A 98 21.99 3.11 -0.61
N ALA A 99 21.01 2.63 -1.36
CA ALA A 99 20.67 3.16 -2.67
C ALA A 99 20.29 4.65 -2.56
N PRO A 100 20.56 5.46 -3.60
CA PRO A 100 20.10 6.85 -3.65
C PRO A 100 18.58 6.92 -3.48
N LEU A 101 18.12 7.91 -2.71
CA LEU A 101 16.69 8.19 -2.60
C LEU A 101 16.13 8.70 -3.94
N PRO A 102 14.84 8.47 -4.22
CA PRO A 102 14.14 9.16 -5.30
C PRO A 102 14.22 10.69 -5.13
N GLU A 103 14.22 11.42 -6.25
CA GLU A 103 14.43 12.86 -6.26
C GLU A 103 13.37 13.61 -5.44
N ASP A 104 12.12 13.20 -5.54
CA ASP A 104 10.97 13.77 -4.85
C ASP A 104 10.86 13.37 -3.36
N LEU A 105 11.77 12.52 -2.86
CA LEU A 105 11.90 12.13 -1.46
C LEU A 105 13.21 12.62 -0.81
N LEU A 106 14.00 13.46 -1.48
CA LEU A 106 15.26 13.98 -0.91
C LEU A 106 15.03 14.93 0.27
N ASP A 107 13.91 15.65 0.30
CA ASP A 107 13.51 16.49 1.40
C ASP A 107 12.24 15.96 2.07
N ARG A 108 12.42 15.35 3.23
CA ARG A 108 11.33 14.77 4.07
C ARG A 108 11.27 15.40 5.45
N ARG A 109 11.79 16.61 5.62
CA ARG A 109 11.88 17.25 6.94
C ARG A 109 10.54 17.55 7.59
N VAL A 110 9.46 17.67 6.78
CA VAL A 110 8.09 17.77 7.28
C VAL A 110 7.24 16.78 6.50
N GLU A 111 6.72 15.80 7.21
CA GLU A 111 5.75 14.83 6.73
C GLU A 111 4.47 14.97 7.57
N ILE A 112 3.32 14.94 6.91
CA ILE A 112 2.03 14.94 7.59
C ILE A 112 1.26 13.67 7.26
N THR A 113 0.43 13.25 8.18
CA THR A 113 -0.44 12.07 8.05
C THR A 113 -1.90 12.51 8.09
N GLY A 114 -2.72 11.86 7.30
CA GLY A 114 -4.15 12.07 7.35
C GLY A 114 -4.91 10.97 6.62
N PRO A 115 -6.24 10.86 6.86
CA PRO A 115 -7.07 9.85 6.23
C PRO A 115 -7.19 10.06 4.72
N VAL A 116 -7.67 9.02 4.03
CA VAL A 116 -7.87 9.03 2.57
C VAL A 116 -9.21 9.68 2.16
N GLU A 117 -9.80 10.50 3.04
CA GLU A 117 -10.99 11.30 2.74
C GLU A 117 -10.65 12.43 1.75
N ARG A 118 -11.53 12.67 0.80
CA ARG A 118 -11.32 13.56 -0.36
C ARG A 118 -10.83 14.96 0.01
N LYS A 119 -11.52 15.63 0.93
CA LYS A 119 -11.16 16.98 1.38
C LYS A 119 -9.85 16.98 2.15
N MET A 120 -9.61 15.95 2.97
CA MET A 120 -8.37 15.84 3.76
C MET A 120 -7.17 15.62 2.87
N ILE A 121 -7.27 14.80 1.81
CA ILE A 121 -6.19 14.63 0.82
C ILE A 121 -5.83 15.97 0.18
N ILE A 122 -6.83 16.74 -0.28
CA ILE A 122 -6.58 18.07 -0.90
C ILE A 122 -5.86 19.00 0.08
N ASN A 123 -6.35 19.08 1.31
CA ASN A 123 -5.74 19.94 2.33
C ASN A 123 -4.32 19.51 2.67
N ALA A 124 -4.09 18.21 2.81
CA ALA A 124 -2.77 17.67 3.14
C ALA A 124 -1.76 17.91 2.03
N LEU A 125 -2.14 17.66 0.78
CA LEU A 125 -1.29 17.92 -0.39
C LEU A 125 -0.93 19.40 -0.54
N ASN A 126 -1.84 20.30 -0.16
CA ASN A 126 -1.67 21.75 -0.24
C ASN A 126 -1.02 22.37 1.02
N SER A 127 -0.72 21.60 2.05
CA SER A 127 -0.29 22.10 3.36
C SER A 127 1.08 22.78 3.38
N GLY A 128 1.90 22.57 2.33
CA GLY A 128 3.31 22.98 2.30
C GLY A 128 4.26 21.96 2.93
N ALA A 129 3.76 20.86 3.52
CA ALA A 129 4.58 19.73 3.90
C ALA A 129 5.26 19.13 2.67
N LYS A 130 6.41 18.50 2.84
CA LYS A 130 7.14 17.87 1.74
C LYS A 130 6.53 16.52 1.34
N VAL A 131 6.01 15.81 2.33
CA VAL A 131 5.40 14.48 2.14
C VAL A 131 4.05 14.44 2.84
N PHE A 132 3.09 13.82 2.20
CA PHE A 132 1.80 13.43 2.77
C PHE A 132 1.69 11.91 2.83
N MET A 133 1.58 11.37 4.03
CA MET A 133 1.26 9.97 4.24
C MET A 133 -0.25 9.79 4.25
N ALA A 134 -0.81 9.33 3.14
CA ALA A 134 -2.22 8.97 3.01
C ALA A 134 -2.45 7.63 3.68
N ASP A 135 -3.29 7.61 4.70
CA ASP A 135 -3.34 6.56 5.68
C ASP A 135 -4.64 5.78 5.64
N PHE A 136 -4.56 4.51 5.24
CA PHE A 136 -5.66 3.54 5.32
C PHE A 136 -5.74 2.85 6.68
N GLU A 137 -4.74 3.03 7.54
CA GLU A 137 -4.61 2.30 8.79
C GLU A 137 -5.18 3.09 9.99
N ASP A 138 -4.34 3.81 10.74
CA ASP A 138 -4.76 4.41 12.02
C ASP A 138 -5.70 5.61 11.85
N SER A 139 -5.56 6.39 10.77
CA SER A 139 -6.37 7.60 10.55
C SER A 139 -7.68 7.33 9.80
N ASN A 140 -7.92 6.12 9.34
CA ASN A 140 -9.06 5.77 8.51
C ASN A 140 -9.90 4.67 9.16
N SER A 141 -11.22 4.88 9.31
CA SER A 141 -12.12 3.79 9.68
C SER A 141 -12.24 2.82 8.48
N PRO A 142 -11.96 1.52 8.65
CA PRO A 142 -11.90 0.56 7.54
C PRO A 142 -13.30 0.08 7.09
N SER A 143 -14.26 1.01 6.95
CA SER A 143 -15.54 0.72 6.32
C SER A 143 -15.35 0.49 4.83
N TRP A 144 -16.29 -0.23 4.21
CA TRP A 144 -16.25 -0.50 2.77
C TRP A 144 -16.15 0.80 1.94
N SER A 145 -17.01 1.78 2.24
CA SER A 145 -16.97 3.07 1.55
C SER A 145 -15.67 3.81 1.74
N ASN A 146 -15.18 3.94 2.98
CA ASN A 146 -13.93 4.68 3.24
C ASN A 146 -12.72 4.08 2.53
N VAL A 147 -12.64 2.74 2.44
CA VAL A 147 -11.53 2.08 1.74
C VAL A 147 -11.65 2.30 0.23
N MET A 148 -12.82 2.07 -0.36
CA MET A 148 -13.01 2.18 -1.81
C MET A 148 -12.97 3.63 -2.30
N GLU A 149 -13.66 4.55 -1.62
CA GLU A 149 -13.59 5.99 -1.92
C GLU A 149 -12.17 6.53 -1.72
N GLY A 150 -11.44 6.03 -0.71
CA GLY A 150 -10.04 6.35 -0.50
C GLY A 150 -9.18 6.02 -1.71
N GLN A 151 -9.37 4.84 -2.32
CA GLN A 151 -8.68 4.46 -3.55
C GLN A 151 -9.04 5.42 -4.71
N GLN A 152 -10.32 5.73 -4.89
CA GLN A 152 -10.76 6.69 -5.92
C GLN A 152 -10.15 8.08 -5.69
N ASN A 153 -10.15 8.54 -4.45
CA ASN A 153 -9.61 9.85 -4.09
C ASN A 153 -8.11 9.95 -4.41
N LEU A 154 -7.36 8.85 -4.22
CA LEU A 154 -5.94 8.80 -4.56
C LEU A 154 -5.71 8.75 -6.07
N ILE A 155 -6.55 8.03 -6.83
CA ILE A 155 -6.52 8.06 -8.30
C ILE A 155 -6.72 9.49 -8.80
N ASP A 156 -7.74 10.18 -8.30
CA ASP A 156 -8.05 11.55 -8.69
C ASP A 156 -6.91 12.52 -8.30
N ALA A 157 -6.30 12.32 -7.12
CA ALA A 157 -5.20 13.15 -6.65
C ALA A 157 -3.95 13.00 -7.52
N ILE A 158 -3.59 11.78 -7.86
CA ILE A 158 -2.42 11.46 -8.68
C ILE A 158 -2.59 11.92 -10.13
N ASN A 159 -3.82 11.85 -10.65
CA ASN A 159 -4.21 12.41 -11.95
C ASN A 159 -4.41 13.94 -11.92
N LYS A 160 -4.32 14.58 -10.75
CA LYS A 160 -4.56 16.02 -10.53
C LYS A 160 -5.98 16.48 -10.89
N THR A 161 -6.94 15.58 -10.82
CA THR A 161 -8.36 15.84 -11.08
C THR A 161 -9.19 16.00 -9.83
N ILE A 162 -8.61 15.72 -8.66
CA ILE A 162 -9.31 15.79 -7.38
C ILE A 162 -9.81 17.20 -7.09
N SER A 163 -11.09 17.30 -6.78
CA SER A 163 -11.72 18.53 -6.31
C SER A 163 -12.84 18.20 -5.34
N PHE A 164 -13.19 19.15 -4.49
CA PHE A 164 -14.28 19.04 -3.53
C PHE A 164 -14.98 20.38 -3.37
N THR A 165 -16.29 20.37 -3.31
CA THR A 165 -17.09 21.59 -2.97
C THR A 165 -17.91 21.26 -1.74
N ASN A 166 -17.73 22.06 -0.68
CA ASN A 166 -18.50 21.88 0.55
C ASN A 166 -19.94 22.44 0.40
N GLU A 167 -20.78 22.19 1.39
CA GLU A 167 -22.18 22.64 1.42
C GLU A 167 -22.34 24.15 1.29
N ASN A 168 -21.36 24.91 1.77
CA ASN A 168 -21.34 26.38 1.68
C ASN A 168 -20.78 26.90 0.33
N GLY A 169 -20.60 26.03 -0.65
CA GLY A 169 -20.09 26.39 -1.98
C GLY A 169 -18.60 26.65 -2.06
N LYS A 170 -17.82 26.49 -0.97
CA LYS A 170 -16.37 26.65 -0.99
C LYS A 170 -15.73 25.48 -1.77
N LYS A 171 -14.95 25.84 -2.78
CA LYS A 171 -14.21 24.89 -3.61
C LYS A 171 -12.83 24.60 -3.04
N TYR A 172 -12.41 23.34 -3.09
CA TYR A 172 -11.08 22.85 -2.75
C TYR A 172 -10.51 22.15 -3.98
N GLN A 173 -9.28 22.46 -4.33
CA GLN A 173 -8.54 21.89 -5.45
C GLN A 173 -7.05 21.90 -5.16
N LEU A 174 -6.26 21.16 -5.92
CA LEU A 174 -4.81 21.12 -5.73
C LEU A 174 -4.16 22.45 -6.16
N ASN A 175 -3.15 22.84 -5.42
CA ASN A 175 -2.20 23.88 -5.80
C ASN A 175 -1.28 23.34 -6.92
N GLU A 176 -0.52 24.24 -7.53
CA GLU A 176 0.49 23.87 -8.53
C GLU A 176 1.58 22.97 -7.93
N GLN A 177 2.05 23.33 -6.73
CA GLN A 177 3.00 22.53 -5.97
C GLN A 177 2.28 21.83 -4.82
N VAL A 178 2.46 20.54 -4.73
CA VAL A 178 1.83 19.66 -3.72
C VAL A 178 2.87 18.73 -3.09
N ALA A 179 2.54 18.20 -1.91
CA ALA A 179 3.36 17.21 -1.23
C ALA A 179 3.47 15.90 -2.04
N THR A 180 4.61 15.20 -1.90
CA THR A 180 4.77 13.83 -2.41
C THR A 180 3.91 12.86 -1.61
N ILE A 181 3.20 11.96 -2.28
CA ILE A 181 2.30 10.99 -1.63
C ILE A 181 3.09 9.74 -1.23
N ILE A 182 2.92 9.32 0.02
CA ILE A 182 3.28 7.99 0.52
C ILE A 182 2.00 7.34 1.03
N ILE A 183 1.80 6.05 0.79
CA ILE A 183 0.62 5.32 1.27
C ILE A 183 0.98 4.46 2.48
N ARG A 184 0.16 4.53 3.53
CA ARG A 184 0.21 3.56 4.63
C ARG A 184 -0.95 2.57 4.49
N PRO A 185 -0.68 1.35 3.97
CA PRO A 185 -1.70 0.31 3.93
C PRO A 185 -2.02 -0.19 5.34
N ARG A 186 -3.15 -0.85 5.51
CA ARG A 186 -3.48 -1.53 6.78
C ARG A 186 -2.40 -2.52 7.19
N GLY A 187 -2.23 -2.71 8.50
CA GLY A 187 -1.25 -3.64 9.05
C GLY A 187 -1.51 -5.10 8.65
N LEU A 188 -0.45 -5.93 8.69
CA LEU A 188 -0.51 -7.34 8.28
C LEU A 188 -1.54 -8.17 9.05
N HIS A 189 -1.90 -7.76 10.26
CA HIS A 189 -2.85 -8.44 11.15
C HIS A 189 -4.31 -8.20 10.77
N LEU A 190 -4.61 -7.22 9.92
CA LEU A 190 -5.97 -6.86 9.54
C LEU A 190 -6.41 -7.59 8.27
N ASN A 191 -7.60 -8.19 8.32
CA ASN A 191 -8.28 -8.72 7.16
C ASN A 191 -9.30 -7.69 6.63
N ASP A 192 -9.58 -7.77 5.33
CA ASP A 192 -10.76 -7.11 4.76
C ASP A 192 -11.91 -8.11 4.71
N LYS A 193 -12.97 -7.83 5.48
CA LYS A 193 -14.14 -8.69 5.60
C LYS A 193 -15.09 -8.61 4.41
N ASN A 194 -14.90 -7.61 3.54
CA ASN A 194 -15.83 -7.34 2.44
C ASN A 194 -15.42 -8.04 1.13
N ILE A 195 -14.15 -8.41 0.98
CA ILE A 195 -13.64 -9.14 -0.19
C ILE A 195 -13.22 -10.54 0.26
N LEU A 196 -13.85 -11.54 -0.31
CA LEU A 196 -13.60 -12.94 -0.01
C LEU A 196 -13.01 -13.63 -1.24
N ILE A 197 -11.93 -14.38 -1.05
CA ILE A 197 -11.33 -15.23 -2.07
C ILE A 197 -11.48 -16.67 -1.61
N ASP A 198 -12.15 -17.50 -2.42
CA ASP A 198 -12.56 -18.87 -2.06
C ASP A 198 -13.28 -18.92 -0.68
N GLY A 199 -14.13 -17.93 -0.41
CA GLY A 199 -14.90 -17.83 0.84
C GLY A 199 -14.10 -17.40 2.07
N LYS A 200 -12.83 -16.97 1.91
CA LYS A 200 -11.97 -16.49 3.00
C LYS A 200 -11.65 -15.01 2.83
N GLU A 201 -11.65 -14.27 3.94
CA GLU A 201 -11.27 -12.87 3.97
C GLU A 201 -9.85 -12.66 3.42
N ILE A 202 -9.70 -11.67 2.55
CA ILE A 202 -8.39 -11.25 2.05
C ILE A 202 -7.66 -10.40 3.11
N SER A 203 -6.33 -10.34 3.03
CA SER A 203 -5.55 -9.38 3.82
C SER A 203 -5.88 -7.94 3.45
N GLY A 204 -6.27 -7.11 4.43
CA GLY A 204 -6.48 -5.67 4.22
C GLY A 204 -5.25 -4.97 3.67
N SER A 205 -4.05 -5.39 4.11
CA SER A 205 -2.80 -4.82 3.61
C SER A 205 -2.56 -5.11 2.13
N LEU A 206 -2.94 -6.30 1.63
CA LEU A 206 -2.84 -6.65 0.21
C LEU A 206 -3.90 -5.94 -0.63
N VAL A 207 -5.09 -5.66 -0.07
CA VAL A 207 -6.12 -4.85 -0.75
C VAL A 207 -5.63 -3.44 -0.96
N ASP A 208 -5.19 -2.78 0.11
CA ASP A 208 -4.78 -1.37 0.06
C ASP A 208 -3.55 -1.18 -0.83
N PHE A 209 -2.55 -2.05 -0.67
CA PHE A 209 -1.36 -2.08 -1.53
C PHE A 209 -1.73 -2.36 -3.00
N GLY A 210 -2.49 -3.44 -3.22
CA GLY A 210 -2.76 -3.96 -4.56
C GLY A 210 -3.58 -2.98 -5.39
N LEU A 211 -4.67 -2.45 -4.86
CA LEU A 211 -5.51 -1.48 -5.58
C LEU A 211 -4.75 -0.18 -5.86
N TYR A 212 -4.05 0.36 -4.84
CA TYR A 212 -3.26 1.56 -5.05
C TYR A 212 -2.19 1.38 -6.11
N PHE A 213 -1.40 0.31 -6.03
CA PHE A 213 -0.35 0.02 -7.01
C PHE A 213 -0.93 -0.17 -8.41
N PHE A 214 -1.96 -1.01 -8.54
CA PHE A 214 -2.59 -1.32 -9.80
C PHE A 214 -3.05 -0.07 -10.57
N HIS A 215 -3.80 0.78 -9.90
CA HIS A 215 -4.41 1.95 -10.54
C HIS A 215 -3.44 3.11 -10.77
N ASN A 216 -2.38 3.24 -9.94
CA ASN A 216 -1.63 4.48 -9.88
C ASN A 216 -0.20 4.40 -10.38
N VAL A 217 0.42 3.21 -10.43
CA VAL A 217 1.87 3.08 -10.72
C VAL A 217 2.28 3.72 -12.04
N LYS A 218 1.52 3.54 -13.11
CA LYS A 218 1.83 4.09 -14.43
C LYS A 218 1.80 5.61 -14.42
N GLN A 219 0.78 6.20 -13.80
CA GLN A 219 0.65 7.66 -13.69
C GLN A 219 1.70 8.27 -12.77
N LEU A 220 2.01 7.63 -11.65
CA LEU A 220 3.08 8.07 -10.74
C LEU A 220 4.43 8.14 -11.46
N LEU A 221 4.79 7.10 -12.21
CA LEU A 221 6.02 7.08 -13.00
C LEU A 221 6.03 8.16 -14.08
N SER A 222 4.89 8.40 -14.74
CA SER A 222 4.73 9.51 -15.71
C SER A 222 4.92 10.88 -15.05
N ASN A 223 4.47 11.03 -13.81
CA ASN A 223 4.66 12.22 -13.00
C ASN A 223 6.09 12.36 -12.43
N LYS A 224 7.03 11.45 -12.76
CA LYS A 224 8.39 11.36 -12.21
C LYS A 224 8.44 11.11 -10.70
N SER A 225 7.42 10.46 -10.16
CA SER A 225 7.31 10.00 -8.79
C SER A 225 7.32 8.45 -8.75
N GLY A 226 6.96 7.86 -7.61
CA GLY A 226 6.87 6.40 -7.46
C GLY A 226 5.76 5.97 -6.52
N PRO A 227 5.41 4.67 -6.55
CA PRO A 227 4.46 4.08 -5.62
C PRO A 227 5.15 3.84 -4.26
N TYR A 228 5.22 4.88 -3.44
CA TYR A 228 5.89 4.84 -2.14
C TYR A 228 4.94 4.32 -1.05
N PHE A 229 5.47 3.46 -0.18
CA PHE A 229 4.72 2.86 0.91
C PHE A 229 5.40 3.06 2.26
N TYR A 230 4.59 3.38 3.27
CA TYR A 230 4.96 3.33 4.67
C TYR A 230 4.37 2.06 5.28
N LEU A 231 5.20 1.07 5.59
CA LEU A 231 4.77 -0.25 6.03
C LEU A 231 4.56 -0.25 7.55
N PRO A 232 3.30 -0.35 8.04
CA PRO A 232 3.00 -0.19 9.44
C PRO A 232 3.23 -1.46 10.25
N LYS A 233 3.47 -1.27 11.55
CA LYS A 233 3.38 -2.30 12.60
C LYS A 233 4.15 -3.58 12.28
N LEU A 234 5.36 -3.43 11.71
CA LEU A 234 6.27 -4.56 11.51
C LEU A 234 6.92 -4.92 12.85
N GLU A 235 6.81 -6.17 13.25
CA GLU A 235 7.34 -6.68 14.51
C GLU A 235 8.60 -7.54 14.34
N HIS A 236 8.85 -8.01 13.11
CA HIS A 236 9.95 -8.91 12.83
C HIS A 236 10.56 -8.65 11.45
N TYR A 237 11.88 -8.83 11.31
CA TYR A 237 12.58 -8.62 10.02
C TYR A 237 12.05 -9.48 8.87
N MET A 238 11.47 -10.65 9.16
CA MET A 238 10.86 -11.51 8.14
C MET A 238 9.59 -10.90 7.55
N GLU A 239 8.89 -10.04 8.28
CA GLU A 239 7.74 -9.29 7.75
C GLU A 239 8.21 -8.22 6.76
N ALA A 240 9.33 -7.56 7.05
CA ALA A 240 9.95 -6.64 6.09
C ALA A 240 10.43 -7.39 4.83
N ARG A 241 11.02 -8.59 5.00
CA ARG A 241 11.41 -9.47 3.89
C ARG A 241 10.20 -9.88 3.05
N TRP A 242 9.10 -10.26 3.69
CA TRP A 242 7.85 -10.59 3.02
C TRP A 242 7.33 -9.41 2.16
N TRP A 243 7.33 -8.20 2.70
CA TRP A 243 6.96 -7.00 1.93
C TRP A 243 7.91 -6.72 0.76
N ASN A 244 9.19 -7.04 0.91
CA ASN A 244 10.13 -6.92 -0.21
C ASN A 244 9.86 -7.95 -1.33
N GLU A 245 9.24 -9.07 -1.00
CA GLU A 245 8.81 -10.08 -1.98
C GLU A 245 7.49 -9.69 -2.69
N VAL A 246 6.57 -9.04 -1.96
CA VAL A 246 5.32 -8.47 -2.50
C VAL A 246 5.62 -7.34 -3.47
#